data_57ea30a8f8685cd591a58f537cc9e8b9
#
_entry.id   57ea30a8f8685cd591a58f537cc9e8b9
#
_cell.length_a   1.000
_cell.length_b   1.000
_cell.length_c   1.000
_cell.angle_alpha   90.00
_cell.angle_beta   90.00
_cell.angle_gamma   90.00
#
_symmetry.space_group_name_H-M   'P 1'
#
loop_
_entity.id
_entity.type
_entity.pdbx_description
1 polymer ?
#
loop_
_entity_poly.entity_id
_entity_poly.type
_entity_poly.pdbx_seq_one_letter_code
_entity_poly.pdbx_strand_id
1 'polypeptide(L)'
;MDHPERPHAPDVAERESVDEGFSAGWGLQMQPSVKYWLDCHTHMSEKRAPDVLQSVAQWHGPMWGHRLRRHVAVDGYPDRADALAASAKADDRFLWLCRMRFDAPDVKHLERCKELGAVGLKLHNAPLIESGAERRSVLSDEWQRVYQRAGELGLPVLWHVTQRHTASPYTGGGLHSYWKVGWPNGVKYTNEDLLSDFEEAVAAHRKTTFIGAHQLHIGPKRMAALFAKHPNLVVDTSIGCFVAADDTMYDEDRAIWRAFFIEHADRLLFGTDVVVSLASSKSELLRQHFLGHTRFVKQLRLPQEVLTKVAHANFERVAGVAETTQLFEWGALRP
;
A
#
# COMPACT_ATOMS: atom_id res chain seq x y z
N MET A 1 -1.79 32.92 24.94
CA MET A 1 -1.00 31.74 24.49
C MET A 1 -1.06 31.79 22.99
N ASP A 2 -0.02 32.34 22.40
CA ASP A 2 0.02 32.70 21.00
C ASP A 2 0.23 31.48 20.12
N HIS A 3 -0.65 31.31 19.12
CA HIS A 3 -0.47 30.33 18.05
C HIS A 3 0.64 30.85 17.13
N PRO A 4 1.66 30.05 16.78
CA PRO A 4 2.59 30.44 15.74
C PRO A 4 1.87 30.48 14.39
N GLU A 5 2.00 31.61 13.71
CA GLU A 5 1.48 31.86 12.38
C GLU A 5 2.01 30.83 11.37
N ARG A 6 1.13 30.34 10.51
CA ARG A 6 1.52 29.49 9.37
C ARG A 6 2.31 30.38 8.38
N PRO A 7 3.41 29.87 7.82
CA PRO A 7 4.05 30.58 6.71
C PRO A 7 3.08 30.63 5.52
N HIS A 8 2.89 31.82 4.98
CA HIS A 8 2.09 32.09 3.78
C HIS A 8 2.66 31.29 2.60
N ALA A 9 1.79 30.62 1.87
CA ALA A 9 2.11 30.09 0.57
C ALA A 9 2.46 31.25 -0.37
N PRO A 10 3.49 31.14 -1.23
CA PRO A 10 3.80 32.17 -2.19
C PRO A 10 2.67 32.29 -3.24
N ASP A 11 2.39 33.53 -3.60
CA ASP A 11 1.36 33.97 -4.53
C ASP A 11 1.53 33.32 -5.92
N VAL A 12 0.45 32.82 -6.48
CA VAL A 12 0.42 32.03 -7.73
C VAL A 12 0.60 32.89 -8.99
N ALA A 13 0.98 34.16 -8.87
CA ALA A 13 0.93 35.15 -9.95
C ALA A 13 2.19 35.31 -10.81
N GLU A 14 3.28 34.57 -10.58
CA GLU A 14 4.49 34.71 -11.42
C GLU A 14 5.07 33.33 -11.82
N ARG A 15 4.37 32.64 -12.70
CA ARG A 15 4.99 31.59 -13.53
C ARG A 15 4.80 31.94 -15.00
N GLU A 16 5.48 33.00 -15.44
CA GLU A 16 5.70 33.23 -16.86
C GLU A 16 6.78 32.27 -17.39
N SER A 17 6.34 31.51 -18.41
CA SER A 17 7.08 30.97 -19.55
C SER A 17 8.63 30.84 -19.42
N VAL A 18 9.06 29.61 -19.13
CA VAL A 18 10.35 29.12 -19.61
C VAL A 18 10.05 27.94 -20.56
N ASP A 19 9.53 28.29 -21.71
CA ASP A 19 9.29 27.34 -22.81
C ASP A 19 10.02 27.87 -24.05
N GLU A 20 11.36 27.96 -23.98
CA GLU A 20 12.20 28.12 -25.16
C GLU A 20 13.54 27.41 -24.93
N GLY A 21 13.70 26.23 -25.56
CA GLY A 21 15.04 25.66 -25.70
C GLY A 21 15.17 24.12 -25.75
N PHE A 22 14.11 23.39 -26.07
CA PHE A 22 14.23 21.93 -26.28
C PHE A 22 13.60 21.48 -27.60
N SER A 23 14.09 22.03 -28.71
CA SER A 23 13.79 21.48 -30.04
C SER A 23 15.09 21.02 -30.69
N ALA A 24 15.35 19.72 -30.71
CA ALA A 24 15.91 18.94 -31.83
C ALA A 24 16.36 17.56 -31.33
N GLY A 25 15.70 16.51 -31.80
CA GLY A 25 16.33 15.17 -31.85
C GLY A 25 15.79 14.09 -30.95
N TRP A 26 14.66 14.25 -30.29
CA TRP A 26 13.99 13.13 -29.62
C TRP A 26 13.02 12.48 -30.61
N GLY A 27 13.46 11.39 -31.26
CA GLY A 27 12.51 10.47 -31.87
C GLY A 27 11.43 10.15 -30.83
N LEU A 28 10.16 10.05 -31.26
CA LEU A 28 9.01 9.65 -30.43
C LEU A 28 9.31 8.32 -29.73
N GLN A 29 10.10 8.35 -28.65
CA GLN A 29 10.16 7.23 -27.73
C GLN A 29 8.77 7.17 -27.10
N MET A 30 7.99 6.18 -27.50
CA MET A 30 6.71 5.90 -26.87
C MET A 30 6.95 5.83 -25.37
N GLN A 31 6.26 6.68 -24.61
CA GLN A 31 6.32 6.66 -23.16
C GLN A 31 5.97 5.25 -22.68
N PRO A 32 6.73 4.67 -21.74
CA PRO A 32 6.41 3.37 -21.20
C PRO A 32 4.95 3.30 -20.76
N SER A 33 4.21 2.31 -21.23
CA SER A 33 2.79 2.17 -20.92
C SER A 33 2.57 1.02 -19.95
N VAL A 34 1.83 1.27 -18.87
CA VAL A 34 1.40 0.22 -17.95
C VAL A 34 0.41 -0.69 -18.65
N LYS A 35 0.62 -2.01 -18.61
CA LYS A 35 -0.34 -2.99 -19.09
C LYS A 35 -1.63 -2.89 -18.27
N TYR A 36 -1.48 -2.93 -16.94
CA TYR A 36 -2.53 -2.66 -15.96
C TYR A 36 -1.92 -2.35 -14.59
N TRP A 37 -2.74 -1.81 -13.71
CA TRP A 37 -2.43 -1.63 -12.29
C TRP A 37 -3.12 -2.72 -11.47
N LEU A 38 -2.36 -3.30 -10.54
CA LEU A 38 -2.86 -4.09 -9.43
C LEU A 38 -2.57 -3.30 -8.17
N ASP A 39 -3.61 -2.83 -7.49
CA ASP A 39 -3.51 -2.08 -6.26
C ASP A 39 -3.45 -3.05 -5.07
N CYS A 40 -2.27 -3.22 -4.48
CA CYS A 40 -2.05 -4.22 -3.42
C CYS A 40 -2.52 -3.79 -2.03
N HIS A 41 -3.01 -2.55 -1.88
CA HIS A 41 -3.39 -2.01 -0.58
C HIS A 41 -4.64 -1.14 -0.70
N THR A 42 -5.80 -1.72 -0.40
CA THR A 42 -7.09 -1.02 -0.36
C THR A 42 -7.91 -1.46 0.84
N HIS A 43 -8.87 -0.64 1.27
CA HIS A 43 -9.77 -0.95 2.37
C HIS A 43 -11.19 -1.26 1.90
N MET A 44 -11.81 -2.26 2.56
CA MET A 44 -13.19 -2.70 2.30
C MET A 44 -13.88 -2.95 3.64
N SER A 45 -14.97 -2.24 3.92
CA SER A 45 -15.67 -2.34 5.22
C SER A 45 -16.90 -3.25 5.22
N GLU A 46 -17.38 -3.64 4.06
CA GLU A 46 -18.58 -4.44 3.88
C GLU A 46 -18.45 -5.85 4.49
N LYS A 47 -19.54 -6.33 5.09
CA LYS A 47 -19.62 -7.63 5.75
C LYS A 47 -20.38 -8.68 4.95
N ARG A 48 -21.11 -8.29 3.90
CA ARG A 48 -21.89 -9.21 3.05
C ARG A 48 -21.32 -9.21 1.65
N ALA A 49 -21.25 -10.39 1.03
CA ALA A 49 -20.69 -10.55 -0.31
C ALA A 49 -21.37 -9.70 -1.40
N PRO A 50 -22.73 -9.56 -1.46
CA PRO A 50 -23.36 -8.68 -2.45
C PRO A 50 -22.93 -7.22 -2.33
N ASP A 51 -22.76 -6.71 -1.10
CA ASP A 51 -22.32 -5.33 -0.85
C ASP A 51 -20.85 -5.13 -1.25
N VAL A 52 -20.02 -6.14 -1.01
CA VAL A 52 -18.61 -6.15 -1.48
C VAL A 52 -18.55 -6.09 -3.00
N LEU A 53 -19.30 -6.95 -3.70
CA LEU A 53 -19.34 -6.97 -5.16
C LEU A 53 -19.86 -5.65 -5.75
N GLN A 54 -20.84 -5.03 -5.10
CA GLN A 54 -21.32 -3.73 -5.49
C GLN A 54 -20.22 -2.66 -5.38
N SER A 55 -19.49 -2.62 -4.26
CA SER A 55 -18.37 -1.70 -4.06
C SER A 55 -17.24 -1.94 -5.06
N VAL A 56 -16.91 -3.21 -5.36
CA VAL A 56 -15.94 -3.58 -6.41
C VAL A 56 -16.38 -3.02 -7.76
N ALA A 57 -17.63 -3.22 -8.16
CA ALA A 57 -18.16 -2.71 -9.45
C ALA A 57 -18.12 -1.18 -9.52
N GLN A 58 -18.53 -0.51 -8.45
CA GLN A 58 -18.52 0.96 -8.35
C GLN A 58 -17.11 1.54 -8.40
N TRP A 59 -16.12 0.83 -7.88
CA TRP A 59 -14.72 1.24 -7.92
C TRP A 59 -14.09 0.98 -9.30
N HIS A 60 -14.23 -0.24 -9.82
CA HIS A 60 -13.61 -0.61 -11.09
C HIS A 60 -14.23 0.07 -12.31
N GLY A 61 -15.53 0.36 -12.30
CA GLY A 61 -16.19 1.02 -13.43
C GLY A 61 -15.46 2.29 -13.87
N PRO A 62 -15.36 3.33 -13.03
CA PRO A 62 -14.63 4.55 -13.38
C PRO A 62 -13.12 4.35 -13.59
N MET A 63 -12.52 3.37 -12.90
CA MET A 63 -11.06 3.14 -12.95
C MET A 63 -10.62 2.27 -14.14
N TRP A 64 -11.56 1.66 -14.87
CA TRP A 64 -11.24 0.80 -16.00
C TRP A 64 -10.42 1.53 -17.08
N GLY A 65 -10.82 2.73 -17.45
CA GLY A 65 -10.10 3.59 -18.40
C GLY A 65 -8.70 3.98 -17.93
N HIS A 66 -8.45 3.94 -16.62
CA HIS A 66 -7.15 4.19 -16.02
C HIS A 66 -6.32 2.93 -15.82
N ARG A 67 -6.78 1.80 -16.40
CA ARG A 67 -6.12 0.48 -16.40
C ARG A 67 -6.00 -0.18 -15.03
N LEU A 68 -6.83 0.16 -14.05
CA LEU A 68 -6.98 -0.66 -12.85
C LEU A 68 -7.67 -1.98 -13.26
N ARG A 69 -7.06 -3.11 -12.96
CA ARG A 69 -7.64 -4.43 -13.25
C ARG A 69 -7.87 -5.27 -12.01
N ARG A 70 -7.04 -5.08 -10.98
CA ARG A 70 -7.18 -5.77 -9.70
C ARG A 70 -6.92 -4.85 -8.54
N HIS A 71 -7.57 -5.13 -7.42
CA HIS A 71 -7.23 -4.54 -6.13
C HIS A 71 -7.32 -5.57 -5.01
N VAL A 72 -6.61 -5.32 -3.92
CA VAL A 72 -6.49 -6.22 -2.77
C VAL A 72 -7.06 -5.54 -1.54
N ALA A 73 -8.18 -6.06 -1.02
CA ALA A 73 -8.74 -5.58 0.24
C ALA A 73 -7.97 -6.16 1.44
N VAL A 74 -7.63 -5.31 2.39
CA VAL A 74 -6.80 -5.69 3.55
C VAL A 74 -7.60 -5.97 4.83
N ASP A 75 -8.93 -6.11 4.74
CA ASP A 75 -9.84 -6.12 5.89
C ASP A 75 -10.50 -7.47 6.17
N GLY A 76 -9.81 -8.58 5.86
CA GLY A 76 -10.29 -9.96 6.05
C GLY A 76 -10.32 -10.42 7.50
N TYR A 77 -11.00 -9.66 8.39
CA TYR A 77 -11.30 -10.07 9.75
C TYR A 77 -12.19 -11.33 9.79
N PRO A 78 -12.21 -12.08 10.90
CA PRO A 78 -13.00 -13.30 11.02
C PRO A 78 -14.47 -13.14 10.65
N ASP A 79 -15.09 -12.02 10.96
CA ASP A 79 -16.49 -11.69 10.66
C ASP A 79 -16.72 -11.25 9.19
N ARG A 80 -15.69 -11.12 8.38
CA ARG A 80 -15.75 -10.69 6.98
C ARG A 80 -15.17 -11.70 5.99
N ALA A 81 -14.33 -12.61 6.47
CA ALA A 81 -13.54 -13.50 5.63
C ALA A 81 -14.41 -14.27 4.60
N ASP A 82 -15.57 -14.79 5.03
CA ASP A 82 -16.47 -15.52 4.14
C ASP A 82 -17.07 -14.64 3.03
N ALA A 83 -17.44 -13.39 3.36
CA ALA A 83 -17.98 -12.44 2.37
C ALA A 83 -16.92 -12.04 1.34
N LEU A 84 -15.70 -11.77 1.79
CA LEU A 84 -14.58 -11.42 0.91
C LEU A 84 -14.19 -12.62 0.02
N ALA A 85 -14.16 -13.83 0.59
CA ALA A 85 -13.88 -15.06 -0.16
C ALA A 85 -14.94 -15.31 -1.24
N ALA A 86 -16.22 -15.19 -0.90
CA ALA A 86 -17.32 -15.35 -1.87
C ALA A 86 -17.22 -14.32 -3.00
N SER A 87 -16.86 -13.07 -2.67
CA SER A 87 -16.70 -12.01 -3.66
C SER A 87 -15.50 -12.24 -4.56
N ALA A 88 -14.36 -12.66 -4.01
CA ALA A 88 -13.15 -12.97 -4.79
C ALA A 88 -13.37 -14.18 -5.72
N LYS A 89 -14.20 -15.14 -5.34
CA LYS A 89 -14.59 -16.26 -6.20
C LYS A 89 -15.49 -15.83 -7.35
N ALA A 90 -16.34 -14.81 -7.12
CA ALA A 90 -17.28 -14.30 -8.11
C ALA A 90 -16.67 -13.28 -9.07
N ASP A 91 -15.62 -12.58 -8.65
CA ASP A 91 -14.99 -11.49 -9.41
C ASP A 91 -13.46 -11.51 -9.25
N ASP A 92 -12.73 -11.86 -10.30
CA ASP A 92 -11.27 -11.99 -10.30
C ASP A 92 -10.53 -10.64 -10.23
N ARG A 93 -11.24 -9.52 -10.34
CA ARG A 93 -10.71 -8.17 -10.07
C ARG A 93 -10.44 -7.93 -8.59
N PHE A 94 -11.03 -8.75 -7.73
CA PHE A 94 -11.00 -8.62 -6.29
C PHE A 94 -10.12 -9.72 -5.66
N LEU A 95 -9.15 -9.28 -4.87
CA LEU A 95 -8.31 -10.12 -4.02
C LEU A 95 -8.42 -9.62 -2.57
N TRP A 96 -8.00 -10.44 -1.61
CA TRP A 96 -8.10 -10.04 -0.22
C TRP A 96 -7.01 -10.66 0.65
N LEU A 97 -6.67 -9.97 1.75
CA LEU A 97 -5.77 -10.43 2.78
C LEU A 97 -6.56 -10.84 4.03
N CYS A 98 -6.14 -11.93 4.66
CA CYS A 98 -6.51 -12.22 6.04
C CYS A 98 -6.12 -11.05 6.94
N ARG A 99 -6.91 -10.74 7.95
CA ARG A 99 -6.58 -9.76 8.97
C ARG A 99 -6.86 -10.31 10.36
N MET A 100 -5.94 -10.05 11.27
CA MET A 100 -6.05 -10.41 12.67
C MET A 100 -6.00 -9.17 13.53
N ARG A 101 -6.65 -9.26 14.67
CA ARG A 101 -6.39 -8.33 15.76
C ARG A 101 -5.03 -8.70 16.36
N PHE A 102 -4.22 -7.69 16.71
CA PHE A 102 -2.90 -7.97 17.24
C PHE A 102 -2.94 -8.62 18.65
N ASP A 103 -4.03 -8.40 19.42
CA ASP A 103 -4.29 -9.01 20.72
C ASP A 103 -4.90 -10.43 20.65
N ALA A 104 -5.14 -10.93 19.44
CA ALA A 104 -5.73 -12.23 19.18
C ALA A 104 -5.09 -12.90 17.94
N PRO A 105 -3.77 -13.21 17.99
CA PRO A 105 -3.12 -13.98 16.93
C PRO A 105 -3.68 -15.39 16.86
N ASP A 106 -4.07 -15.84 15.67
CA ASP A 106 -4.71 -17.14 15.47
C ASP A 106 -4.22 -17.81 14.17
N VAL A 107 -3.38 -18.83 14.33
CA VAL A 107 -2.86 -19.64 13.23
C VAL A 107 -4.00 -20.36 12.48
N LYS A 108 -5.03 -20.85 13.19
CA LYS A 108 -6.16 -21.55 12.56
C LYS A 108 -6.98 -20.62 11.68
N HIS A 109 -7.16 -19.37 12.14
CA HIS A 109 -7.81 -18.36 11.30
C HIS A 109 -6.99 -18.07 10.04
N LEU A 110 -5.65 -17.97 10.14
CA LEU A 110 -4.78 -17.79 8.98
C LEU A 110 -4.92 -18.94 7.98
N GLU A 111 -4.89 -20.19 8.46
CA GLU A 111 -5.05 -21.41 7.64
C GLU A 111 -6.42 -21.41 6.94
N ARG A 112 -7.48 -21.15 7.67
CA ARG A 112 -8.83 -21.00 7.09
C ARG A 112 -8.87 -19.91 6.02
N CYS A 113 -8.30 -18.75 6.26
CA CYS A 113 -8.24 -17.68 5.26
C CYS A 113 -7.50 -18.13 4.00
N LYS A 114 -6.40 -18.87 4.14
CA LYS A 114 -5.68 -19.44 2.99
C LYS A 114 -6.57 -20.40 2.19
N GLU A 115 -7.28 -21.31 2.85
CA GLU A 115 -8.24 -22.23 2.21
C GLU A 115 -9.36 -21.50 1.49
N LEU A 116 -9.81 -20.36 2.04
CA LEU A 116 -10.80 -19.47 1.45
C LEU A 116 -10.26 -18.57 0.33
N GLY A 117 -8.95 -18.65 0.01
CA GLY A 117 -8.35 -17.92 -1.10
C GLY A 117 -7.74 -16.55 -0.72
N ALA A 118 -7.47 -16.28 0.56
CA ALA A 118 -6.69 -15.11 0.95
C ALA A 118 -5.28 -15.19 0.34
N VAL A 119 -4.77 -14.05 -0.13
CA VAL A 119 -3.47 -13.94 -0.80
C VAL A 119 -2.37 -13.33 0.07
N GLY A 120 -2.63 -13.14 1.35
CA GLY A 120 -1.67 -12.62 2.35
C GLY A 120 -2.32 -12.35 3.69
N LEU A 121 -1.54 -11.79 4.61
CA LEU A 121 -1.95 -11.36 5.95
C LEU A 121 -1.75 -9.85 6.09
N LYS A 122 -2.69 -9.13 6.70
CA LYS A 122 -2.57 -7.70 7.06
C LYS A 122 -2.40 -7.53 8.56
N LEU A 123 -1.41 -6.74 8.94
CA LEU A 123 -1.20 -6.24 10.30
C LEU A 123 -1.20 -4.71 10.35
N HIS A 124 -1.55 -4.17 11.52
CA HIS A 124 -1.58 -2.74 11.73
C HIS A 124 -1.29 -2.41 13.21
N ASN A 125 -0.32 -1.54 13.46
CA ASN A 125 0.08 -1.20 14.83
C ASN A 125 -0.89 -0.27 15.57
N ALA A 126 -1.86 0.38 14.90
CA ALA A 126 -2.80 1.27 15.57
C ALA A 126 -3.56 0.59 16.72
N PRO A 127 -4.14 -0.62 16.59
CA PRO A 127 -4.78 -1.30 17.69
C PRO A 127 -3.87 -1.59 18.89
N LEU A 128 -2.58 -1.85 18.64
CA LEU A 128 -1.57 -2.02 19.69
C LEU A 128 -1.43 -0.73 20.52
N ILE A 129 -1.34 0.40 19.83
CA ILE A 129 -1.15 1.71 20.46
C ILE A 129 -2.42 2.15 21.19
N GLU A 130 -3.60 1.95 20.57
CA GLU A 130 -4.91 2.29 21.14
C GLU A 130 -5.23 1.52 22.43
N SER A 131 -4.91 0.24 22.46
CA SER A 131 -5.14 -0.61 23.62
C SER A 131 -4.19 -0.32 24.78
N GLY A 132 -3.10 0.40 24.54
CA GLY A 132 -2.03 0.59 25.52
C GLY A 132 -1.27 -0.69 25.87
N ALA A 133 -1.37 -1.72 25.02
CA ALA A 133 -0.66 -2.97 25.21
C ALA A 133 0.86 -2.79 25.10
N GLU A 134 1.60 -3.76 25.59
CA GLU A 134 3.05 -3.75 25.47
C GLU A 134 3.48 -3.88 24.00
N ARG A 135 4.39 -3.00 23.58
CA ARG A 135 4.90 -2.91 22.22
C ARG A 135 5.32 -4.28 21.66
N ARG A 136 6.08 -5.02 22.45
CA ARG A 136 6.62 -6.32 22.03
C ARG A 136 5.58 -7.45 21.97
N SER A 137 4.31 -7.17 22.25
CA SER A 137 3.22 -8.14 22.03
C SER A 137 3.19 -8.68 20.60
N VAL A 138 3.60 -7.86 19.61
CA VAL A 138 3.73 -8.27 18.20
C VAL A 138 4.85 -9.28 17.95
N LEU A 139 5.72 -9.49 18.93
CA LEU A 139 6.83 -10.46 18.90
C LEU A 139 6.62 -11.62 19.89
N SER A 140 5.41 -11.77 20.45
CA SER A 140 5.09 -12.91 21.32
C SER A 140 5.21 -14.24 20.57
N ASP A 141 5.33 -15.33 21.31
CA ASP A 141 5.44 -16.69 20.73
C ASP A 141 4.24 -17.01 19.81
N GLU A 142 3.06 -16.49 20.13
CA GLU A 142 1.85 -16.62 19.30
C GLU A 142 2.05 -15.95 17.94
N TRP A 143 2.56 -14.72 17.92
CA TRP A 143 2.86 -14.00 16.68
C TRP A 143 4.01 -14.64 15.91
N GLN A 144 5.05 -15.13 16.60
CA GLN A 144 6.14 -15.86 15.93
C GLN A 144 5.60 -17.07 15.16
N ARG A 145 4.64 -17.83 15.74
CA ARG A 145 3.98 -18.94 15.06
C ARG A 145 3.15 -18.49 13.86
N VAL A 146 2.45 -17.35 13.95
CA VAL A 146 1.69 -16.78 12.84
C VAL A 146 2.63 -16.39 11.70
N TYR A 147 3.73 -15.69 11.98
CA TYR A 147 4.69 -15.30 10.93
C TYR A 147 5.33 -16.50 10.26
N GLN A 148 5.76 -17.48 11.05
CA GLN A 148 6.31 -18.73 10.51
C GLN A 148 5.30 -19.42 9.61
N ARG A 149 4.05 -19.55 10.07
CA ARG A 149 3.00 -20.24 9.32
C ARG A 149 2.62 -19.49 8.05
N ALA A 150 2.59 -18.16 8.08
CA ALA A 150 2.38 -17.35 6.88
C ALA A 150 3.44 -17.66 5.80
N GLY A 151 4.71 -17.75 6.18
CA GLY A 151 5.78 -18.14 5.26
C GLY A 151 5.63 -19.56 4.70
N GLU A 152 5.25 -20.54 5.53
CA GLU A 152 4.97 -21.92 5.10
C GLU A 152 3.81 -22.01 4.12
N LEU A 153 2.79 -21.17 4.28
CA LEU A 153 1.62 -21.09 3.40
C LEU A 153 1.86 -20.23 2.15
N GLY A 154 3.02 -19.58 2.02
CA GLY A 154 3.31 -18.65 0.94
C GLY A 154 2.45 -17.37 1.00
N LEU A 155 2.05 -16.96 2.21
CA LEU A 155 1.28 -15.74 2.44
C LEU A 155 2.21 -14.60 2.86
N PRO A 156 2.38 -13.54 2.05
CA PRO A 156 3.09 -12.35 2.49
C PRO A 156 2.35 -11.64 3.62
N VAL A 157 3.11 -10.94 4.47
CA VAL A 157 2.59 -10.16 5.60
C VAL A 157 2.71 -8.68 5.30
N LEU A 158 1.60 -8.03 4.95
CA LEU A 158 1.53 -6.58 4.77
C LEU A 158 1.31 -5.93 6.13
N TRP A 159 2.27 -5.11 6.55
CA TRP A 159 2.29 -4.54 7.90
C TRP A 159 2.38 -3.01 7.87
N HIS A 160 1.36 -2.35 8.39
CA HIS A 160 1.37 -0.91 8.66
C HIS A 160 2.09 -0.68 10.00
N VAL A 161 3.37 -0.37 9.91
CA VAL A 161 4.30 -0.28 11.05
C VAL A 161 4.32 1.11 11.64
N THR A 162 4.70 2.10 10.82
CA THR A 162 4.96 3.48 11.23
C THR A 162 3.85 4.41 10.77
N GLN A 163 3.77 5.57 11.40
CA GLN A 163 2.87 6.62 10.96
C GLN A 163 3.62 7.80 10.38
N ARG A 164 3.00 8.39 9.39
CA ARG A 164 3.49 9.60 8.76
C ARG A 164 3.45 10.76 9.76
N HIS A 165 4.56 11.47 9.89
CA HIS A 165 4.67 12.61 10.78
C HIS A 165 4.06 13.90 10.20
N THR A 166 4.23 14.10 8.90
CA THR A 166 3.76 15.27 8.15
C THR A 166 3.15 14.84 6.82
N ALA A 167 2.86 15.77 5.92
CA ALA A 167 2.50 15.45 4.54
C ALA A 167 3.65 14.78 3.76
N SER A 168 4.90 14.92 4.22
CA SER A 168 6.05 14.30 3.57
C SER A 168 6.13 12.80 3.83
N PRO A 169 6.38 11.96 2.81
CA PRO A 169 6.60 10.52 2.97
C PRO A 169 7.95 10.19 3.62
N TYR A 170 8.83 11.18 3.81
CA TYR A 170 10.18 10.97 4.32
C TYR A 170 10.33 11.09 5.82
N THR A 171 9.32 11.55 6.52
CA THR A 171 9.42 11.91 7.94
C THR A 171 8.85 10.85 8.85
N GLY A 172 9.14 9.60 8.57
CA GLY A 172 8.60 8.45 9.30
C GLY A 172 9.36 8.10 10.55
N GLY A 173 9.87 8.95 11.33
CA GLY A 173 10.59 8.64 12.56
C GLY A 173 10.22 9.56 13.72
N GLY A 174 10.71 9.23 14.92
CA GLY A 174 10.62 10.07 16.10
C GLY A 174 9.29 10.02 16.85
N LEU A 175 9.15 10.97 17.78
CA LEU A 175 8.06 11.00 18.76
C LEU A 175 6.71 11.51 18.21
N HIS A 176 6.71 12.07 17.02
CA HIS A 176 5.57 12.81 16.49
C HIS A 176 4.82 11.96 15.46
N SER A 177 4.03 11.04 15.93
CA SER A 177 3.06 10.32 15.13
C SER A 177 1.70 11.00 15.23
N TYR A 178 0.87 10.92 14.19
CA TYR A 178 -0.50 11.43 14.27
C TYR A 178 -1.35 10.67 15.30
N TRP A 179 -0.95 9.49 15.69
CA TRP A 179 -1.56 8.72 16.77
C TRP A 179 -1.53 9.44 18.12
N LYS A 180 -0.68 10.44 18.27
CA LYS A 180 -0.65 11.25 19.49
C LYS A 180 -1.91 12.10 19.67
N VAL A 181 -2.59 12.45 18.59
CA VAL A 181 -3.76 13.34 18.60
C VAL A 181 -5.03 12.54 18.82
N GLY A 182 -5.73 12.81 19.92
CA GLY A 182 -7.05 12.25 20.20
C GLY A 182 -7.08 10.92 20.95
N TRP A 183 -5.95 10.38 21.38
CA TRP A 183 -5.92 9.15 22.17
C TRP A 183 -5.73 9.42 23.66
N PRO A 184 -6.63 8.85 24.53
CA PRO A 184 -6.68 9.22 25.95
C PRO A 184 -5.40 8.91 26.72
N ASN A 185 -4.63 7.92 26.29
CA ASN A 185 -3.43 7.45 27.00
C ASN A 185 -2.11 7.97 26.41
N GLY A 186 -2.17 8.83 25.39
CA GLY A 186 -0.99 9.27 24.67
C GLY A 186 -0.27 8.14 23.90
N VAL A 187 0.75 8.50 23.13
CA VAL A 187 1.60 7.52 22.44
C VAL A 187 2.79 7.18 23.32
N LYS A 188 2.93 5.91 23.70
CA LYS A 188 4.05 5.39 24.49
C LYS A 188 5.29 5.10 23.64
N TYR A 189 5.12 4.91 22.33
CA TYR A 189 6.14 4.39 21.43
C TYR A 189 6.44 5.38 20.31
N THR A 190 7.69 5.41 19.88
CA THR A 190 8.12 6.15 18.69
C THR A 190 7.93 5.29 17.43
N ASN A 191 7.97 5.91 16.25
CA ASN A 191 8.06 5.17 14.99
C ASN A 191 9.35 4.31 14.94
N GLU A 192 10.45 4.76 15.54
CA GLU A 192 11.70 3.99 15.61
C GLU A 192 11.54 2.72 16.47
N ASP A 193 10.82 2.79 17.57
CA ASP A 193 10.53 1.62 18.39
C ASP A 193 9.74 0.57 17.61
N LEU A 194 8.67 1.00 16.90
CA LEU A 194 7.82 0.13 16.10
C LEU A 194 8.58 -0.47 14.90
N LEU A 195 9.45 0.33 14.28
CA LEU A 195 10.28 -0.10 13.17
C LEU A 195 11.32 -1.14 13.62
N SER A 196 11.88 -0.97 14.81
CA SER A 196 12.81 -1.94 15.42
C SER A 196 12.14 -3.31 15.64
N ASP A 197 10.90 -3.33 16.16
CA ASP A 197 10.16 -4.59 16.35
C ASP A 197 9.81 -5.25 15.02
N PHE A 198 9.44 -4.45 14.02
CA PHE A 198 9.21 -4.94 12.66
C PHE A 198 10.49 -5.55 12.06
N GLU A 199 11.63 -4.86 12.16
CA GLU A 199 12.91 -5.34 11.64
C GLU A 199 13.32 -6.66 12.33
N GLU A 200 13.07 -6.80 13.64
CA GLU A 200 13.30 -8.05 14.40
C GLU A 200 12.44 -9.21 13.84
N ALA A 201 11.14 -8.98 13.61
CA ALA A 201 10.27 -9.98 13.00
C ALA A 201 10.73 -10.40 11.61
N VAL A 202 11.07 -9.42 10.74
CA VAL A 202 11.59 -9.68 9.39
C VAL A 202 12.87 -10.49 9.41
N ALA A 203 13.79 -10.18 10.34
CA ALA A 203 15.07 -10.89 10.48
C ALA A 203 14.89 -12.33 10.96
N ALA A 204 13.94 -12.56 11.88
CA ALA A 204 13.66 -13.87 12.44
C ALA A 204 12.98 -14.83 11.46
N HIS A 205 12.14 -14.31 10.56
CA HIS A 205 11.30 -15.09 9.64
C HIS A 205 11.72 -14.98 8.18
N ARG A 206 12.92 -15.43 7.85
CA ARG A 206 13.53 -15.30 6.51
C ARG A 206 12.75 -15.95 5.37
N LYS A 207 11.88 -16.92 5.66
CA LYS A 207 11.02 -17.60 4.67
C LYS A 207 9.70 -16.85 4.44
N THR A 208 9.35 -15.90 5.28
CA THR A 208 8.14 -15.10 5.18
C THR A 208 8.46 -13.79 4.49
N THR A 209 7.74 -13.47 3.42
CA THR A 209 7.85 -12.16 2.79
C THR A 209 7.06 -11.14 3.60
N PHE A 210 7.73 -10.06 4.00
CA PHE A 210 7.08 -8.92 4.65
C PHE A 210 6.93 -7.76 3.65
N ILE A 211 5.77 -7.12 3.69
CA ILE A 211 5.46 -5.93 2.90
C ILE A 211 5.34 -4.76 3.88
N GLY A 212 6.31 -3.87 3.90
CA GLY A 212 6.23 -2.63 4.68
C GLY A 212 5.27 -1.65 4.01
N ALA A 213 4.11 -1.42 4.63
CA ALA A 213 3.15 -0.46 4.11
C ALA A 213 3.72 0.95 4.10
N HIS A 214 3.32 1.76 3.10
CA HIS A 214 3.66 3.18 2.99
C HIS A 214 5.18 3.43 2.94
N GLN A 215 5.95 2.51 2.35
CA GLN A 215 7.42 2.56 2.33
C GLN A 215 8.02 2.76 3.75
N LEU A 216 7.29 2.29 4.78
CA LEU A 216 7.63 2.49 6.19
C LEU A 216 7.82 3.97 6.58
N HIS A 217 7.49 4.94 5.72
CA HIS A 217 7.70 6.39 5.89
C HIS A 217 9.15 6.80 6.24
N ILE A 218 10.15 6.05 5.80
CA ILE A 218 11.57 6.28 6.18
C ILE A 218 12.45 6.82 5.05
N GLY A 219 11.87 7.01 3.88
CA GLY A 219 12.57 7.52 2.71
C GLY A 219 13.51 6.52 2.02
N PRO A 220 13.96 6.82 0.79
CA PRO A 220 14.64 5.86 -0.08
C PRO A 220 15.99 5.40 0.48
N LYS A 221 16.77 6.27 1.10
CA LYS A 221 18.09 5.93 1.64
C LYS A 221 18.01 4.90 2.77
N ARG A 222 17.11 5.08 3.74
CA ARG A 222 16.93 4.11 4.83
C ARG A 222 16.31 2.82 4.34
N MET A 223 15.37 2.93 3.38
CA MET A 223 14.75 1.77 2.75
C MET A 223 15.78 0.89 2.04
N ALA A 224 16.69 1.48 1.27
CA ALA A 224 17.79 0.76 0.61
C ALA A 224 18.66 0.01 1.64
N ALA A 225 18.97 0.63 2.78
CA ALA A 225 19.72 -0.01 3.86
C ALA A 225 18.98 -1.21 4.46
N LEU A 226 17.65 -1.12 4.65
CA LEU A 226 16.84 -2.25 5.10
C LEU A 226 16.76 -3.38 4.06
N PHE A 227 16.65 -3.05 2.78
CA PHE A 227 16.65 -4.03 1.69
C PHE A 227 17.96 -4.81 1.61
N ALA A 228 19.08 -4.15 1.87
CA ALA A 228 20.39 -4.82 1.91
C ALA A 228 20.49 -5.86 3.04
N LYS A 229 19.85 -5.60 4.19
CA LYS A 229 19.84 -6.51 5.34
C LYS A 229 18.81 -7.64 5.18
N HIS A 230 17.65 -7.35 4.60
CA HIS A 230 16.47 -8.20 4.62
C HIS A 230 16.00 -8.56 3.21
N PRO A 231 16.46 -9.70 2.65
CA PRO A 231 16.06 -10.14 1.32
C PRO A 231 14.56 -10.46 1.20
N ASN A 232 13.89 -10.73 2.30
CA ASN A 232 12.47 -11.03 2.40
C ASN A 232 11.57 -9.80 2.65
N LEU A 233 12.12 -8.59 2.61
CA LEU A 233 11.38 -7.34 2.75
C LEU A 233 11.06 -6.75 1.38
N VAL A 234 9.81 -6.38 1.15
CA VAL A 234 9.33 -5.54 0.06
C VAL A 234 8.46 -4.42 0.63
N VAL A 235 8.10 -3.42 -0.16
CA VAL A 235 7.24 -2.31 0.32
C VAL A 235 6.20 -1.93 -0.72
N ASP A 236 5.07 -1.36 -0.28
CA ASP A 236 4.11 -0.74 -1.18
C ASP A 236 4.37 0.76 -1.37
N THR A 237 3.80 1.33 -2.43
CA THR A 237 3.99 2.73 -2.79
C THR A 237 2.93 3.67 -2.23
N SER A 238 1.99 3.17 -1.43
CA SER A 238 0.95 4.00 -0.81
C SER A 238 1.55 5.00 0.18
N ILE A 239 0.82 6.07 0.45
CA ILE A 239 1.28 7.11 1.41
C ILE A 239 0.36 7.16 2.63
N GLY A 240 -0.87 6.69 2.48
CA GLY A 240 -1.90 6.69 3.53
C GLY A 240 -3.25 7.09 2.96
N CYS A 241 -4.30 6.77 3.70
CA CYS A 241 -5.67 7.07 3.28
C CYS A 241 -5.84 8.55 2.93
N PHE A 242 -6.47 8.81 1.80
CA PHE A 242 -6.79 10.16 1.30
C PHE A 242 -5.60 11.08 1.03
N VAL A 243 -4.41 10.54 0.83
CA VAL A 243 -3.22 11.29 0.43
C VAL A 243 -2.69 10.75 -0.88
N ALA A 244 -2.72 11.56 -1.90
CA ALA A 244 -2.14 11.22 -3.20
C ALA A 244 -0.60 11.30 -3.12
N ALA A 245 0.09 10.34 -3.72
CA ALA A 245 1.54 10.28 -3.65
C ALA A 245 2.23 11.47 -4.32
N ASP A 246 1.66 11.98 -5.41
CA ASP A 246 2.20 13.15 -6.13
C ASP A 246 2.08 14.46 -5.35
N ASP A 247 1.18 14.55 -4.37
CA ASP A 247 1.06 15.73 -3.49
C ASP A 247 2.19 15.80 -2.45
N THR A 248 2.96 14.73 -2.31
CA THR A 248 3.98 14.60 -1.26
C THR A 248 5.40 14.54 -1.81
N MET A 249 5.58 14.50 -3.12
CA MET A 249 6.88 14.43 -3.76
C MET A 249 7.31 15.79 -4.30
N TYR A 250 8.47 16.24 -3.88
CA TYR A 250 9.11 17.41 -4.42
C TYR A 250 9.88 17.07 -5.71
N ASP A 251 9.99 18.03 -6.62
CA ASP A 251 10.65 17.82 -7.92
C ASP A 251 12.13 17.46 -7.77
N GLU A 252 12.82 18.08 -6.81
CA GLU A 252 14.22 17.79 -6.48
C GLU A 252 14.45 16.36 -6.00
N ASP A 253 13.46 15.71 -5.41
CA ASP A 253 13.54 14.34 -4.91
C ASP A 253 13.28 13.30 -6.00
N ARG A 254 12.73 13.72 -7.13
CA ARG A 254 12.30 12.82 -8.22
C ARG A 254 13.44 11.98 -8.78
N ALA A 255 14.63 12.57 -8.92
CA ALA A 255 15.81 11.86 -9.37
C ALA A 255 16.24 10.76 -8.39
N ILE A 256 16.17 11.05 -7.09
CA ILE A 256 16.49 10.10 -6.02
C ILE A 256 15.50 8.94 -6.03
N TRP A 257 14.20 9.23 -6.11
CA TRP A 257 13.18 8.20 -6.20
C TRP A 257 13.29 7.37 -7.48
N ARG A 258 13.57 8.00 -8.61
CA ARG A 258 13.79 7.26 -9.87
C ARG A 258 14.94 6.27 -9.75
N ALA A 259 16.08 6.70 -9.22
CA ALA A 259 17.23 5.83 -9.00
C ALA A 259 16.88 4.66 -8.07
N PHE A 260 16.20 4.94 -6.94
CA PHE A 260 15.75 3.94 -5.98
C PHE A 260 14.79 2.91 -6.61
N PHE A 261 13.81 3.36 -7.41
CA PHE A 261 12.87 2.46 -8.09
C PHE A 261 13.55 1.54 -9.10
N ILE A 262 14.56 2.04 -9.81
CA ILE A 262 15.33 1.23 -10.77
C ILE A 262 16.20 0.21 -10.04
N GLU A 263 16.93 0.63 -9.02
CA GLU A 263 17.84 -0.22 -8.25
C GLU A 263 17.09 -1.34 -7.50
N HIS A 264 15.92 -1.01 -6.97
CA HIS A 264 15.13 -1.93 -6.13
C HIS A 264 13.83 -2.39 -6.81
N ALA A 265 13.83 -2.48 -8.14
CA ALA A 265 12.64 -2.74 -8.95
C ALA A 265 11.82 -3.96 -8.49
N ASP A 266 12.46 -5.01 -7.99
CA ASP A 266 11.81 -6.25 -7.54
C ASP A 266 11.21 -6.17 -6.12
N ARG A 267 11.37 -5.03 -5.45
CA ARG A 267 10.97 -4.82 -4.05
C ARG A 267 9.81 -3.86 -3.86
N LEU A 268 9.28 -3.28 -4.94
CA LEU A 268 8.29 -2.21 -4.91
C LEU A 268 6.96 -2.72 -5.46
N LEU A 269 5.87 -2.50 -4.72
CA LEU A 269 4.52 -2.93 -5.06
C LEU A 269 3.63 -1.70 -5.19
N PHE A 270 2.82 -1.61 -6.24
CA PHE A 270 1.86 -0.52 -6.36
C PHE A 270 0.73 -0.70 -5.35
N GLY A 271 0.50 0.32 -4.52
CA GLY A 271 -0.58 0.40 -3.56
C GLY A 271 -1.03 1.84 -3.36
N THR A 272 -2.29 2.06 -3.01
CA THR A 272 -2.86 3.40 -2.82
C THR A 272 -3.41 3.68 -1.43
N ASP A 273 -3.79 2.65 -0.68
CA ASP A 273 -4.50 2.76 0.61
C ASP A 273 -5.91 3.39 0.48
N VAL A 274 -6.53 3.32 -0.70
CA VAL A 274 -7.89 3.83 -0.91
C VAL A 274 -8.93 3.01 -0.14
N VAL A 275 -9.99 3.68 0.31
CA VAL A 275 -11.12 3.05 1.00
C VAL A 275 -12.22 2.77 -0.03
N VAL A 276 -12.16 1.63 -0.69
CA VAL A 276 -13.07 1.23 -1.80
C VAL A 276 -14.54 1.22 -1.37
N SER A 277 -14.83 0.88 -0.12
CA SER A 277 -16.18 0.95 0.43
C SER A 277 -16.83 2.34 0.40
N LEU A 278 -16.07 3.40 0.14
CA LEU A 278 -16.59 4.75 -0.06
C LEU A 278 -16.82 5.10 -1.54
N ALA A 279 -16.64 4.16 -2.47
CA ALA A 279 -16.75 4.45 -3.92
C ALA A 279 -18.12 5.01 -4.32
N SER A 280 -19.20 4.57 -3.68
CA SER A 280 -20.55 5.09 -3.93
C SER A 280 -20.75 6.56 -3.52
N SER A 281 -20.06 7.03 -2.48
CA SER A 281 -20.28 8.36 -1.89
C SER A 281 -19.15 9.35 -2.17
N LYS A 282 -17.94 8.87 -2.47
CA LYS A 282 -16.73 9.68 -2.64
C LYS A 282 -15.92 9.30 -3.88
N SER A 283 -16.59 8.86 -4.95
CA SER A 283 -15.93 8.31 -6.15
C SER A 283 -14.88 9.24 -6.75
N GLU A 284 -15.14 10.55 -6.82
CA GLU A 284 -14.19 11.51 -7.37
C GLU A 284 -12.94 11.67 -6.47
N LEU A 285 -13.11 11.76 -5.17
CA LEU A 285 -11.98 11.82 -4.23
C LEU A 285 -11.09 10.59 -4.37
N LEU A 286 -11.68 9.39 -4.41
CA LEU A 286 -10.94 8.14 -4.55
C LEU A 286 -10.26 8.04 -5.91
N ARG A 287 -10.92 8.52 -6.97
CA ARG A 287 -10.35 8.60 -8.30
C ARG A 287 -9.12 9.50 -8.33
N GLN A 288 -9.19 10.68 -7.76
CA GLN A 288 -8.06 11.62 -7.66
C GLN A 288 -6.91 11.00 -6.86
N HIS A 289 -7.21 10.31 -5.78
CA HIS A 289 -6.24 9.61 -4.96
C HIS A 289 -5.48 8.54 -5.79
N PHE A 290 -6.22 7.66 -6.48
CA PHE A 290 -5.62 6.64 -7.36
C PHE A 290 -4.78 7.29 -8.47
N LEU A 291 -5.30 8.34 -9.11
CA LEU A 291 -4.59 9.05 -10.16
C LEU A 291 -3.31 9.72 -9.66
N GLY A 292 -3.32 10.27 -8.44
CA GLY A 292 -2.14 10.83 -7.82
C GLY A 292 -1.03 9.79 -7.63
N HIS A 293 -1.38 8.59 -7.15
CA HIS A 293 -0.40 7.50 -7.03
C HIS A 293 0.12 7.03 -8.39
N THR A 294 -0.74 6.88 -9.39
CA THR A 294 -0.28 6.49 -10.73
C THR A 294 0.53 7.60 -11.41
N ARG A 295 0.20 8.89 -11.21
CA ARG A 295 1.00 10.02 -11.70
C ARG A 295 2.38 10.03 -11.09
N PHE A 296 2.50 9.85 -9.78
CA PHE A 296 3.77 9.73 -9.09
C PHE A 296 4.69 8.71 -9.77
N VAL A 297 4.22 7.46 -9.96
CA VAL A 297 5.02 6.41 -10.58
C VAL A 297 5.36 6.75 -12.05
N LYS A 298 4.39 7.27 -12.83
CA LYS A 298 4.61 7.64 -14.24
C LYS A 298 5.60 8.80 -14.39
N GLN A 299 5.57 9.77 -13.50
CA GLN A 299 6.49 10.92 -13.51
C GLN A 299 7.95 10.53 -13.25
N LEU A 300 8.19 9.38 -12.64
CA LEU A 300 9.55 8.83 -12.50
C LEU A 300 10.15 8.37 -13.83
N ARG A 301 9.35 8.27 -14.91
CA ARG A 301 9.81 7.85 -16.25
C ARG A 301 10.68 6.58 -16.19
N LEU A 302 10.16 5.58 -15.51
CA LEU A 302 10.85 4.31 -15.30
C LEU A 302 11.02 3.53 -16.62
N PRO A 303 12.06 2.70 -16.77
CA PRO A 303 12.11 1.70 -17.82
C PRO A 303 10.88 0.82 -17.83
N GLN A 304 10.45 0.34 -19.00
CA GLN A 304 9.21 -0.46 -19.15
C GLN A 304 9.18 -1.68 -18.22
N GLU A 305 10.31 -2.38 -18.10
CA GLU A 305 10.41 -3.54 -17.22
C GLU A 305 10.20 -3.17 -15.75
N VAL A 306 10.84 -2.10 -15.27
CA VAL A 306 10.67 -1.60 -13.89
C VAL A 306 9.21 -1.19 -13.64
N LEU A 307 8.62 -0.46 -14.59
CA LEU A 307 7.22 -0.04 -14.50
C LEU A 307 6.26 -1.23 -14.41
N THR A 308 6.50 -2.28 -15.20
CA THR A 308 5.70 -3.52 -15.18
C THR A 308 5.81 -4.22 -13.82
N LYS A 309 7.04 -4.35 -13.30
CA LYS A 309 7.30 -4.94 -11.98
C LYS A 309 6.51 -4.21 -10.89
N VAL A 310 6.63 -2.90 -10.82
CA VAL A 310 5.97 -2.07 -9.81
C VAL A 310 4.46 -2.11 -9.96
N ALA A 311 3.94 -1.99 -11.18
CA ALA A 311 2.50 -1.87 -11.43
C ALA A 311 1.70 -3.12 -11.05
N HIS A 312 2.25 -4.31 -11.25
CA HIS A 312 1.53 -5.55 -10.94
C HIS A 312 2.44 -6.78 -10.68
N ALA A 313 3.48 -7.02 -11.50
CA ALA A 313 4.17 -8.29 -11.54
C ALA A 313 4.83 -8.68 -10.21
N ASN A 314 5.32 -7.71 -9.44
CA ASN A 314 5.90 -7.99 -8.12
C ASN A 314 4.87 -8.49 -7.12
N PHE A 315 3.67 -7.88 -7.06
CA PHE A 315 2.64 -8.37 -6.15
C PHE A 315 2.17 -9.76 -6.57
N GLU A 316 1.97 -10.01 -7.87
CA GLU A 316 1.60 -11.31 -8.39
C GLU A 316 2.61 -12.39 -7.98
N ARG A 317 3.90 -12.10 -8.13
CA ARG A 317 4.99 -12.99 -7.68
C ARG A 317 4.99 -13.21 -6.17
N VAL A 318 4.87 -12.13 -5.39
CA VAL A 318 4.95 -12.17 -3.93
C VAL A 318 3.76 -12.91 -3.32
N ALA A 319 2.57 -12.71 -3.86
CA ALA A 319 1.33 -13.32 -3.39
C ALA A 319 1.02 -14.67 -4.06
N GLY A 320 1.80 -15.07 -5.07
CA GLY A 320 1.57 -16.32 -5.81
C GLY A 320 0.28 -16.30 -6.62
N VAL A 321 -0.16 -15.13 -7.10
CA VAL A 321 -1.37 -15.01 -7.93
C VAL A 321 -1.00 -14.94 -9.42
N ALA A 322 -1.82 -15.55 -10.25
CA ALA A 322 -1.62 -15.50 -11.70
C ALA A 322 -1.89 -14.10 -12.25
N GLU A 323 -1.22 -13.75 -13.35
CA GLU A 323 -1.54 -12.55 -14.12
C GLU A 323 -3.00 -12.56 -14.58
N THR A 324 -3.68 -11.41 -14.52
CA THR A 324 -5.07 -11.33 -15.00
C THR A 324 -5.14 -11.45 -16.52
N THR A 325 -6.10 -12.25 -16.99
CA THR A 325 -6.43 -12.36 -18.42
C THR A 325 -7.47 -11.33 -18.87
N GLN A 326 -8.14 -10.65 -17.95
CA GLN A 326 -9.19 -9.66 -18.24
C GLN A 326 -8.60 -8.30 -18.67
N LEU A 327 -7.87 -8.27 -19.78
CA LEU A 327 -7.23 -7.05 -20.24
C LEU A 327 -8.13 -6.18 -21.12
N PHE A 328 -9.10 -6.75 -21.81
CA PHE A 328 -9.80 -6.09 -22.94
C PHE A 328 -11.32 -6.21 -22.98
N GLU A 329 -11.97 -6.97 -22.12
CA GLU A 329 -13.42 -7.20 -22.24
C GLU A 329 -14.26 -6.26 -21.38
N TRP A 330 -14.51 -5.05 -21.90
CA TRP A 330 -15.56 -4.18 -21.34
C TRP A 330 -16.95 -4.47 -21.91
N GLY A 331 -17.06 -5.40 -22.82
CA GLY A 331 -18.31 -5.68 -23.56
C GLY A 331 -19.25 -6.70 -22.91
N ALA A 332 -18.83 -7.44 -21.89
CA ALA A 332 -19.59 -8.57 -21.34
C ALA A 332 -20.43 -8.28 -20.09
N LEU A 333 -20.29 -7.11 -19.48
CA LEU A 333 -21.18 -6.69 -18.40
C LEU A 333 -22.29 -5.79 -18.99
N ARG A 334 -23.23 -6.42 -19.72
CA ARG A 334 -24.55 -5.83 -19.92
C ARG A 334 -25.42 -6.13 -18.68
N PRO A 335 -26.24 -5.13 -18.24
CA PRO A 335 -27.06 -5.24 -17.07
C PRO A 335 -28.07 -6.37 -17.14
#